data_906865b05661a5603e97944a8b312e7d
#
_entry.id   906865b05661a5603e97944a8b312e7d
#
_cell.length_a   1.000
_cell.length_b   1.000
_cell.length_c   1.000
_cell.angle_alpha   90.00
_cell.angle_beta   90.00
_cell.angle_gamma   90.00
#
_symmetry.space_group_name_H-M   'P 1'
#
loop_
_entity.id
_entity.type
_entity.pdbx_description
1 polymer ?
#
loop_
_entity_poly.entity_id
_entity_poly.type
_entity_poly.pdbx_seq_one_letter_code
_entity_poly.pdbx_strand_id
1 'polypeptide(L)'
;MAKQSLVIVESPAKAKTIGKYLGKDYEVKACMGHLRDLQKSKLSVDVDNDFEPVYKPIKGKEAIISDLKKSAKAADTVYLATDPDREGEAISWHLKSLLDLPDKKTKRVTFNEITKNVVRQSIENPRDIDQNLVDAQQARRILDPLGVGYQLSPLLWKKIKRGLSAGRVQSVATRMVDDREREIENFKPEEYWTLDANLTGNDVKKLPFSARYHGKNGKKAELKSAAEVEEVVVTGYQNIDKRHLTSAV
;
A
#
# COMPACT_ATOMS: atom_id res chain seq x y z
N MET A 1 27.90 -33.23 12.74
CA MET A 1 26.67 -32.49 12.92
C MET A 1 26.21 -32.05 11.54
N ALA A 2 24.97 -32.30 11.15
CA ALA A 2 24.43 -31.78 9.88
C ALA A 2 24.53 -30.26 9.91
N LYS A 3 25.11 -29.70 8.86
CA LYS A 3 25.27 -28.25 8.73
C LYS A 3 23.87 -27.66 8.49
N GLN A 4 23.50 -26.70 9.33
CA GLN A 4 22.18 -26.13 9.35
C GLN A 4 22.11 -24.87 8.47
N SER A 5 21.10 -24.73 7.64
CA SER A 5 20.87 -23.51 6.87
C SER A 5 20.18 -22.44 7.73
N LEU A 6 20.60 -21.19 7.62
CA LEU A 6 19.98 -20.05 8.29
C LEU A 6 18.99 -19.34 7.34
N VAL A 7 17.77 -19.10 7.81
CA VAL A 7 16.77 -18.30 7.11
C VAL A 7 16.48 -17.05 7.94
N ILE A 8 16.71 -15.87 7.36
CA ILE A 8 16.48 -14.59 8.03
C ILE A 8 15.23 -13.94 7.44
N VAL A 9 14.25 -13.66 8.29
CA VAL A 9 12.97 -13.01 7.95
C VAL A 9 12.82 -11.68 8.70
N GLU A 10 11.83 -10.88 8.38
CA GLU A 10 11.65 -9.56 8.98
C GLU A 10 11.06 -9.58 10.38
N SER A 11 10.12 -10.50 10.64
CA SER A 11 9.36 -10.51 11.89
C SER A 11 9.37 -11.85 12.61
N PRO A 12 9.22 -11.85 13.95
CA PRO A 12 9.15 -13.08 14.74
C PRO A 12 7.96 -13.97 14.39
N ALA A 13 6.84 -13.38 14.00
CA ALA A 13 5.65 -14.12 13.57
C ALA A 13 5.94 -14.94 12.32
N LYS A 14 6.59 -14.33 11.31
CA LYS A 14 7.04 -15.03 10.10
C LYS A 14 8.06 -16.11 10.44
N ALA A 15 9.03 -15.82 11.33
CA ALA A 15 10.02 -16.81 11.76
C ALA A 15 9.39 -18.06 12.37
N LYS A 16 8.41 -17.88 13.26
CA LYS A 16 7.69 -18.99 13.90
C LYS A 16 6.92 -19.85 12.88
N THR A 17 6.26 -19.23 11.93
CA THR A 17 5.46 -19.94 10.92
C THR A 17 6.34 -20.66 9.91
N ILE A 18 7.34 -19.99 9.36
CA ILE A 18 8.26 -20.54 8.37
C ILE A 18 9.10 -21.66 8.97
N GLY A 19 9.57 -21.52 10.24
CA GLY A 19 10.30 -22.55 10.95
C GLY A 19 9.51 -23.85 11.09
N LYS A 20 8.19 -23.79 11.31
CA LYS A 20 7.33 -24.98 11.33
C LYS A 20 7.24 -25.68 9.97
N TYR A 21 7.34 -24.92 8.86
CA TYR A 21 7.23 -25.47 7.51
C TYR A 21 8.53 -26.09 7.00
N LEU A 22 9.67 -25.51 7.37
CA LEU A 22 10.99 -25.96 6.91
C LEU A 22 11.58 -27.11 7.75
N GLY A 23 11.22 -27.19 9.04
CA GLY A 23 11.68 -28.27 9.91
C GLY A 23 13.07 -28.03 10.54
N LYS A 24 13.72 -29.12 11.01
CA LYS A 24 14.92 -29.05 11.87
C LYS A 24 16.22 -28.71 11.14
N ASP A 25 16.26 -28.84 9.82
CA ASP A 25 17.44 -28.56 9.00
C ASP A 25 17.68 -27.05 8.77
N TYR A 26 16.73 -26.23 9.20
CA TYR A 26 16.75 -24.78 9.03
C TYR A 26 16.60 -24.07 10.38
N GLU A 27 17.55 -23.21 10.68
CA GLU A 27 17.40 -22.21 11.74
C GLU A 27 16.71 -20.98 11.18
N VAL A 28 15.52 -20.59 11.70
CA VAL A 28 14.78 -19.41 11.22
C VAL A 28 14.82 -18.32 12.26
N LYS A 29 15.39 -17.16 11.91
CA LYS A 29 15.54 -15.99 12.78
C LYS A 29 14.90 -14.74 12.19
N ALA A 30 14.49 -13.82 13.07
CA ALA A 30 13.94 -12.52 12.68
C ALA A 30 14.97 -11.41 12.86
N CYS A 31 15.12 -10.55 11.84
CA CYS A 31 15.97 -9.35 11.94
C CYS A 31 15.26 -8.14 12.57
N MET A 32 13.94 -8.22 12.77
CA MET A 32 13.16 -7.14 13.36
C MET A 32 13.18 -5.82 12.53
N GLY A 33 13.13 -5.95 11.20
CA GLY A 33 13.21 -4.85 10.25
C GLY A 33 14.64 -4.39 9.95
N HIS A 34 14.83 -3.11 9.65
CA HIS A 34 16.16 -2.57 9.35
C HIS A 34 17.11 -2.67 10.54
N LEU A 35 18.36 -3.08 10.28
CA LEU A 35 19.43 -3.16 11.27
C LEU A 35 20.48 -2.04 11.12
N ARG A 36 20.57 -1.40 9.94
CA ARG A 36 21.38 -0.19 9.70
C ARG A 36 20.57 0.83 8.92
N ASP A 37 20.89 2.10 9.11
CA ASP A 37 20.20 3.21 8.46
C ASP A 37 21.13 4.44 8.37
N LEU A 38 20.68 5.48 7.63
CA LEU A 38 21.31 6.80 7.65
C LEU A 38 21.16 7.43 9.04
N GLN A 39 22.15 8.19 9.49
CA GLN A 39 22.07 8.86 10.78
C GLN A 39 21.01 9.97 10.76
N LYS A 40 20.18 10.03 11.81
CA LYS A 40 19.13 11.06 11.93
C LYS A 40 19.64 12.45 12.26
N SER A 41 20.81 12.55 12.90
CA SER A 41 21.36 13.81 13.42
C SER A 41 22.33 14.53 12.48
N LYS A 42 22.70 13.90 11.38
CA LYS A 42 23.66 14.43 10.41
C LYS A 42 23.23 14.07 9.01
N LEU A 43 23.64 14.89 8.04
CA LEU A 43 23.56 14.50 6.65
C LEU A 43 24.52 13.31 6.44
N SER A 44 23.96 12.10 6.33
CA SER A 44 24.74 10.86 6.14
C SER A 44 24.80 10.50 4.67
N VAL A 45 24.97 11.51 3.82
CA VAL A 45 25.11 11.40 2.38
C VAL A 45 26.26 12.32 1.99
N ASP A 46 27.23 11.80 1.26
CA ASP A 46 28.35 12.56 0.72
C ASP A 46 27.91 13.22 -0.59
N VAL A 47 27.61 14.53 -0.51
CA VAL A 47 27.08 15.29 -1.66
C VAL A 47 28.16 15.52 -2.72
N ASP A 48 29.42 15.55 -2.33
CA ASP A 48 30.56 15.81 -3.21
C ASP A 48 31.06 14.54 -3.89
N ASN A 49 30.63 13.35 -3.41
CA ASN A 49 31.00 12.05 -3.91
C ASN A 49 29.76 11.25 -4.34
N ASP A 50 29.13 11.67 -5.41
CA ASP A 50 27.98 11.01 -6.06
C ASP A 50 26.83 10.61 -5.12
N PHE A 51 26.62 11.42 -4.07
CA PHE A 51 25.60 11.22 -3.03
C PHE A 51 25.73 9.88 -2.29
N GLU A 52 26.95 9.38 -2.11
CA GLU A 52 27.20 8.10 -1.46
C GLU A 52 26.65 8.07 -0.03
N PRO A 53 25.77 7.10 0.31
CA PRO A 53 25.14 7.03 1.63
C PRO A 53 26.05 6.35 2.65
N VAL A 54 26.20 6.98 3.81
CA VAL A 54 26.97 6.43 4.94
C VAL A 54 26.01 5.78 5.93
N TYR A 55 25.87 4.45 5.84
CA TYR A 55 25.02 3.66 6.70
C TYR A 55 25.71 3.27 8.01
N LYS A 56 24.96 3.32 9.12
CA LYS A 56 25.41 2.86 10.43
C LYS A 56 24.41 1.90 11.07
N PRO A 57 24.88 0.95 11.91
CA PRO A 57 23.98 0.13 12.71
C PRO A 57 23.04 0.99 13.54
N ILE A 58 21.78 0.56 13.62
CA ILE A 58 20.76 1.26 14.41
C ILE A 58 21.02 0.97 15.89
N LYS A 59 21.09 2.03 16.69
CA LYS A 59 21.28 1.95 18.16
C LYS A 59 20.18 1.09 18.79
N GLY A 60 20.60 0.15 19.67
CA GLY A 60 19.70 -0.80 20.33
C GLY A 60 19.44 -2.09 19.56
N LYS A 61 20.09 -2.28 18.39
CA LYS A 61 19.99 -3.51 17.59
C LYS A 61 21.24 -4.40 17.70
N GLU A 62 22.21 -4.03 18.53
CA GLU A 62 23.53 -4.69 18.64
C GLU A 62 23.39 -6.17 19.03
N ALA A 63 22.47 -6.48 19.95
CA ALA A 63 22.23 -7.85 20.39
C ALA A 63 21.70 -8.74 19.23
N ILE A 64 20.76 -8.22 18.44
CA ILE A 64 20.21 -8.93 17.28
C ILE A 64 21.29 -9.14 16.22
N ILE A 65 22.08 -8.11 15.93
CA ILE A 65 23.19 -8.19 14.98
C ILE A 65 24.23 -9.24 15.42
N SER A 66 24.60 -9.25 16.69
CA SER A 66 25.54 -10.22 17.25
C SER A 66 25.01 -11.65 17.15
N ASP A 67 23.74 -11.86 17.49
CA ASP A 67 23.08 -13.17 17.39
C ASP A 67 23.00 -13.67 15.94
N LEU A 68 22.58 -12.82 15.01
CA LEU A 68 22.55 -13.14 13.58
C LEU A 68 23.94 -13.43 13.01
N LYS A 69 24.99 -12.68 13.42
CA LYS A 69 26.37 -12.95 13.03
C LYS A 69 26.87 -14.34 13.49
N LYS A 70 26.51 -14.73 14.72
CA LYS A 70 26.87 -16.06 15.24
C LYS A 70 26.21 -17.18 14.42
N SER A 71 24.91 -17.08 14.18
CA SER A 71 24.17 -18.09 13.38
C SER A 71 24.66 -18.09 11.92
N ALA A 72 24.90 -16.92 11.33
CA ALA A 72 25.40 -16.81 9.97
C ALA A 72 26.79 -17.45 9.80
N LYS A 73 27.67 -17.34 10.78
CA LYS A 73 28.99 -18.00 10.75
C LYS A 73 28.87 -19.52 10.83
N ALA A 74 27.94 -20.03 11.66
CA ALA A 74 27.74 -21.47 11.85
C ALA A 74 27.01 -22.14 10.68
N ALA A 75 26.18 -21.43 9.95
CA ALA A 75 25.41 -21.96 8.84
C ALA A 75 26.27 -22.13 7.57
N ASP A 76 25.91 -23.08 6.71
CA ASP A 76 26.54 -23.25 5.39
C ASP A 76 25.94 -22.31 4.35
N THR A 77 24.61 -22.14 4.40
CA THR A 77 23.85 -21.27 3.52
C THR A 77 22.99 -20.32 4.33
N VAL A 78 22.91 -19.08 3.90
CA VAL A 78 22.07 -18.04 4.50
C VAL A 78 21.04 -17.60 3.48
N TYR A 79 19.77 -17.86 3.79
CA TYR A 79 18.63 -17.40 3.00
C TYR A 79 18.10 -16.09 3.56
N LEU A 80 18.10 -15.06 2.75
CA LEU A 80 17.52 -13.76 3.06
C LEU A 80 16.06 -13.76 2.56
N ALA A 81 15.12 -13.94 3.48
CA ALA A 81 13.71 -14.21 3.22
C ALA A 81 12.82 -13.04 3.67
N THR A 82 13.19 -11.83 3.29
CA THR A 82 12.42 -10.61 3.51
C THR A 82 11.35 -10.43 2.42
N ASP A 83 10.43 -9.49 2.59
CA ASP A 83 9.29 -9.29 1.70
C ASP A 83 9.69 -9.03 0.24
N PRO A 84 8.80 -9.34 -0.74
CA PRO A 84 9.09 -9.22 -2.17
C PRO A 84 8.91 -7.79 -2.68
N ASP A 85 9.29 -6.78 -1.89
CA ASP A 85 9.25 -5.39 -2.25
C ASP A 85 10.64 -4.73 -2.14
N ARG A 86 10.76 -3.47 -2.53
CA ARG A 86 12.03 -2.72 -2.46
C ARG A 86 12.54 -2.55 -1.03
N GLU A 87 11.66 -2.47 -0.02
CA GLU A 87 12.08 -2.36 1.39
C GLU A 87 12.70 -3.68 1.86
N GLY A 88 12.06 -4.83 1.56
CA GLY A 88 12.61 -6.15 1.85
C GLY A 88 13.91 -6.42 1.09
N GLU A 89 14.04 -5.96 -0.15
CA GLU A 89 15.27 -6.09 -0.92
C GLU A 89 16.42 -5.30 -0.30
N ALA A 90 16.15 -4.06 0.13
CA ALA A 90 17.12 -3.24 0.84
C ALA A 90 17.51 -3.84 2.21
N ILE A 91 16.55 -4.40 2.96
CA ILE A 91 16.86 -5.12 4.22
C ILE A 91 17.79 -6.29 3.95
N SER A 92 17.54 -7.09 2.91
CA SER A 92 18.39 -8.21 2.52
C SER A 92 19.82 -7.74 2.15
N TRP A 93 19.93 -6.68 1.37
CA TRP A 93 21.21 -6.07 0.99
C TRP A 93 21.97 -5.53 2.22
N HIS A 94 21.28 -4.86 3.14
CA HIS A 94 21.85 -4.41 4.40
C HIS A 94 22.31 -5.55 5.28
N LEU A 95 21.55 -6.63 5.37
CA LEU A 95 21.92 -7.85 6.11
C LEU A 95 23.18 -8.50 5.52
N LYS A 96 23.23 -8.65 4.20
CA LYS A 96 24.42 -9.21 3.52
C LYS A 96 25.68 -8.43 3.88
N SER A 97 25.65 -7.11 3.77
CA SER A 97 26.77 -6.25 4.12
C SER A 97 27.10 -6.26 5.62
N LEU A 98 26.08 -6.16 6.50
CA LEU A 98 26.27 -6.07 7.94
C LEU A 98 26.82 -7.36 8.57
N LEU A 99 26.41 -8.51 8.01
CA LEU A 99 26.83 -9.85 8.47
C LEU A 99 28.07 -10.36 7.73
N ASP A 100 28.66 -9.57 6.83
CA ASP A 100 29.83 -9.92 6.01
C ASP A 100 29.62 -11.24 5.24
N LEU A 101 28.46 -11.40 4.58
CA LEU A 101 28.09 -12.64 3.90
C LEU A 101 28.71 -12.73 2.50
N PRO A 102 29.46 -13.78 2.18
CA PRO A 102 29.98 -14.00 0.82
C PRO A 102 28.83 -14.43 -0.13
N ASP A 103 28.94 -14.06 -1.41
CA ASP A 103 27.92 -14.35 -2.44
C ASP A 103 27.58 -15.85 -2.54
N LYS A 104 28.60 -16.70 -2.54
CA LYS A 104 28.43 -18.16 -2.62
C LYS A 104 27.56 -18.75 -1.51
N LYS A 105 27.52 -18.08 -0.33
CA LYS A 105 26.79 -18.51 0.85
C LYS A 105 25.41 -17.88 0.95
N THR A 106 25.19 -16.76 0.26
CA THR A 106 24.00 -15.93 0.38
C THR A 106 23.00 -16.25 -0.73
N LYS A 107 21.74 -16.47 -0.36
CA LYS A 107 20.64 -16.72 -1.26
C LYS A 107 19.47 -15.82 -0.90
N ARG A 108 18.85 -15.20 -1.90
CA ARG A 108 17.64 -14.41 -1.76
C ARG A 108 16.41 -15.26 -2.06
N VAL A 109 15.42 -15.27 -1.18
CA VAL A 109 14.13 -15.92 -1.39
C VAL A 109 12.99 -14.96 -1.08
N THR A 110 11.90 -15.05 -1.84
CA THR A 110 10.72 -14.22 -1.68
C THR A 110 9.48 -15.08 -1.66
N PHE A 111 8.50 -14.69 -0.84
CA PHE A 111 7.22 -15.38 -0.72
C PHE A 111 6.08 -14.38 -1.00
N ASN A 112 5.22 -14.68 -1.95
CA ASN A 112 3.99 -13.91 -2.18
C ASN A 112 2.91 -14.29 -1.17
N GLU A 113 2.99 -15.51 -0.62
CA GLU A 113 2.15 -16.01 0.47
C GLU A 113 2.95 -16.94 1.39
N ILE A 114 2.56 -17.04 2.65
CA ILE A 114 3.26 -17.89 3.64
C ILE A 114 2.49 -19.20 3.81
N THR A 115 2.51 -20.03 2.76
CA THR A 115 2.03 -21.42 2.80
C THR A 115 3.21 -22.39 2.79
N LYS A 116 2.99 -23.62 3.27
CA LYS A 116 4.05 -24.64 3.35
C LYS A 116 4.67 -24.95 1.99
N ASN A 117 3.84 -25.04 0.96
CA ASN A 117 4.28 -25.39 -0.40
C ASN A 117 5.11 -24.27 -1.02
N VAL A 118 4.61 -23.01 -0.95
CA VAL A 118 5.31 -21.84 -1.51
C VAL A 118 6.64 -21.61 -0.81
N VAL A 119 6.69 -21.71 0.53
CA VAL A 119 7.93 -21.55 1.29
C VAL A 119 8.98 -22.58 0.88
N ARG A 120 8.63 -23.85 0.75
CA ARG A 120 9.57 -24.91 0.31
C ARG A 120 10.03 -24.70 -1.11
N GLN A 121 9.12 -24.42 -2.02
CA GLN A 121 9.44 -24.16 -3.42
C GLN A 121 10.36 -22.96 -3.60
N SER A 122 10.16 -21.90 -2.82
CA SER A 122 11.02 -20.71 -2.86
C SER A 122 12.43 -20.98 -2.33
N ILE A 123 12.58 -21.81 -1.32
CA ILE A 123 13.91 -22.23 -0.82
C ILE A 123 14.66 -23.09 -1.86
N GLU A 124 13.95 -23.91 -2.62
CA GLU A 124 14.52 -24.73 -3.71
C GLU A 124 14.92 -23.88 -4.94
N ASN A 125 14.27 -22.73 -5.15
CA ASN A 125 14.51 -21.84 -6.27
C ASN A 125 14.92 -20.43 -5.81
N PRO A 126 16.08 -20.29 -5.16
CA PRO A 126 16.56 -18.99 -4.70
C PRO A 126 17.09 -18.14 -5.87
N ARG A 127 17.11 -16.83 -5.68
CA ARG A 127 17.67 -15.86 -6.61
C ARG A 127 18.79 -15.04 -5.96
N ASP A 128 19.39 -14.15 -6.70
CA ASP A 128 20.27 -13.12 -6.16
C ASP A 128 19.46 -11.88 -5.72
N ILE A 129 20.11 -10.99 -4.96
CA ILE A 129 19.53 -9.70 -4.58
C ILE A 129 19.37 -8.84 -5.84
N ASP A 130 18.20 -8.25 -6.03
CA ASP A 130 17.93 -7.31 -7.12
C ASP A 130 18.49 -5.92 -6.78
N GLN A 131 19.61 -5.57 -7.39
CA GLN A 131 20.28 -4.31 -7.14
C GLN A 131 19.43 -3.11 -7.58
N ASN A 132 18.60 -3.24 -8.62
CA ASN A 132 17.74 -2.14 -9.08
C ASN A 132 16.67 -1.78 -8.01
N LEU A 133 16.12 -2.77 -7.33
CA LEU A 133 15.18 -2.54 -6.21
C LEU A 133 15.90 -1.93 -5.01
N VAL A 134 17.12 -2.35 -4.72
CA VAL A 134 17.97 -1.75 -3.67
C VAL A 134 18.24 -0.29 -3.99
N ASP A 135 18.67 0.02 -5.20
CA ASP A 135 18.99 1.39 -5.64
C ASP A 135 17.74 2.28 -5.62
N ALA A 136 16.58 1.76 -6.02
CA ALA A 136 15.30 2.48 -5.94
C ALA A 136 14.92 2.82 -4.48
N GLN A 137 15.19 1.92 -3.55
CA GLN A 137 14.97 2.18 -2.11
C GLN A 137 15.99 3.19 -1.57
N GLN A 138 17.28 3.06 -1.92
CA GLN A 138 18.32 3.98 -1.51
C GLN A 138 18.06 5.39 -2.02
N ALA A 139 17.73 5.56 -3.29
CA ALA A 139 17.38 6.86 -3.86
C ALA A 139 16.26 7.53 -3.09
N ARG A 140 15.18 6.77 -2.77
CA ARG A 140 14.08 7.29 -1.94
C ARG A 140 14.56 7.67 -0.55
N ARG A 141 15.40 6.83 0.08
CA ARG A 141 15.91 7.06 1.42
C ARG A 141 16.83 8.28 1.52
N ILE A 142 17.59 8.55 0.45
CA ILE A 142 18.48 9.71 0.33
C ILE A 142 17.67 11.00 0.07
N LEU A 143 16.66 10.95 -0.80
CA LEU A 143 15.85 12.12 -1.15
C LEU A 143 15.04 12.66 0.05
N ASP A 144 14.55 11.80 0.95
CA ASP A 144 13.76 12.25 2.10
C ASP A 144 14.55 13.18 3.05
N PRO A 145 15.78 12.87 3.52
CA PRO A 145 16.59 13.81 4.29
C PRO A 145 17.00 15.06 3.49
N LEU A 146 17.47 14.89 2.26
CA LEU A 146 17.99 16.00 1.46
C LEU A 146 16.90 17.03 1.10
N GLY A 147 15.80 16.58 0.50
CA GLY A 147 14.74 17.47 0.05
C GLY A 147 13.81 17.92 1.16
N VAL A 148 13.28 16.97 1.91
CA VAL A 148 12.22 17.23 2.89
C VAL A 148 12.78 17.65 4.25
N GLY A 149 13.79 16.96 4.76
CA GLY A 149 14.36 17.20 6.07
C GLY A 149 15.15 18.51 6.14
N TYR A 150 16.06 18.73 5.21
CA TYR A 150 16.99 19.87 5.25
C TYR A 150 16.46 21.14 4.58
N GLN A 151 15.56 21.04 3.61
CA GLN A 151 15.06 22.21 2.88
C GLN A 151 13.64 22.60 3.29
N LEU A 152 12.68 21.68 3.23
CA LEU A 152 11.27 22.02 3.42
C LEU A 152 10.89 22.18 4.90
N SER A 153 11.35 21.32 5.80
CA SER A 153 10.97 21.40 7.22
C SER A 153 11.43 22.71 7.87
N PRO A 154 12.67 23.21 7.69
CA PRO A 154 13.09 24.50 8.21
C PRO A 154 12.29 25.67 7.63
N LEU A 155 11.92 25.60 6.34
CA LEU A 155 11.09 26.62 5.70
C LEU A 155 9.69 26.68 6.32
N LEU A 156 9.05 25.53 6.56
CA LEU A 156 7.77 25.44 7.26
C LEU A 156 7.85 25.99 8.68
N TRP A 157 8.94 25.69 9.41
CA TRP A 157 9.14 26.21 10.77
C TRP A 157 9.30 27.72 10.82
N LYS A 158 9.97 28.29 9.82
CA LYS A 158 10.18 29.74 9.72
C LYS A 158 8.91 30.48 9.28
N LYS A 159 8.14 29.91 8.36
CA LYS A 159 7.02 30.60 7.70
C LYS A 159 5.65 30.32 8.30
N ILE A 160 5.45 29.12 8.89
CA ILE A 160 4.15 28.68 9.38
C ILE A 160 4.21 28.42 10.90
N LYS A 161 4.78 27.29 11.32
CA LYS A 161 4.84 26.89 12.72
C LYS A 161 5.99 25.91 12.97
N ARG A 162 6.71 26.13 14.08
CA ARG A 162 7.77 25.22 14.52
C ARG A 162 7.22 23.85 14.87
N GLY A 163 7.92 22.78 14.44
CA GLY A 163 7.55 21.39 14.68
C GLY A 163 6.72 20.75 13.57
N LEU A 164 6.32 21.50 12.53
CA LEU A 164 5.71 20.91 11.34
C LEU A 164 6.73 20.06 10.58
N SER A 165 6.27 18.96 10.00
CA SER A 165 7.06 18.15 9.09
C SER A 165 6.46 18.18 7.69
N ALA A 166 7.31 18.05 6.67
CA ALA A 166 6.90 17.80 5.30
C ALA A 166 7.24 16.36 4.93
N GLY A 167 6.55 15.80 3.97
CA GLY A 167 6.81 14.45 3.47
C GLY A 167 6.14 14.26 2.11
N ARG A 168 6.70 13.42 1.26
CA ARG A 168 6.17 13.16 -0.08
C ARG A 168 4.73 12.65 -0.03
N VAL A 169 4.44 11.71 0.87
CA VAL A 169 3.07 11.19 1.06
C VAL A 169 2.16 12.24 1.71
N GLN A 170 2.65 12.95 2.74
CA GLN A 170 1.89 13.99 3.42
C GLN A 170 1.47 15.11 2.48
N SER A 171 2.39 15.57 1.61
CA SER A 171 2.10 16.66 0.65
C SER A 171 1.02 16.26 -0.36
N VAL A 172 1.08 15.03 -0.87
CA VAL A 172 0.05 14.53 -1.78
C VAL A 172 -1.30 14.38 -1.08
N ALA A 173 -1.31 13.80 0.13
CA ALA A 173 -2.54 13.64 0.90
C ALA A 173 -3.20 14.99 1.23
N THR A 174 -2.40 15.99 1.65
CA THR A 174 -2.90 17.34 1.91
C THR A 174 -3.49 17.98 0.65
N ARG A 175 -2.82 17.82 -0.51
CA ARG A 175 -3.33 18.33 -1.76
C ARG A 175 -4.66 17.68 -2.16
N MET A 176 -4.79 16.36 -2.01
CA MET A 176 -6.05 15.66 -2.31
C MET A 176 -7.21 16.17 -1.45
N VAL A 177 -6.95 16.49 -0.18
CA VAL A 177 -7.95 17.08 0.72
C VAL A 177 -8.31 18.50 0.27
N ASP A 178 -7.31 19.35 -0.01
CA ASP A 178 -7.51 20.73 -0.48
C ASP A 178 -8.28 20.76 -1.82
N ASP A 179 -7.90 19.93 -2.79
CA ASP A 179 -8.59 19.81 -4.06
C ASP A 179 -10.08 19.43 -3.85
N ARG A 180 -10.35 18.51 -2.92
CA ARG A 180 -11.73 18.10 -2.59
C ARG A 180 -12.52 19.21 -1.88
N GLU A 181 -11.90 19.92 -0.95
CA GLU A 181 -12.53 21.09 -0.31
C GLU A 181 -12.91 22.17 -1.35
N ARG A 182 -12.01 22.44 -2.28
CA ARG A 182 -12.31 23.39 -3.39
C ARG A 182 -13.46 22.91 -4.28
N GLU A 183 -13.57 21.61 -4.54
CA GLU A 183 -14.73 21.05 -5.26
C GLU A 183 -16.02 21.29 -4.47
N ILE A 184 -16.01 21.09 -3.14
CA ILE A 184 -17.16 21.32 -2.27
C ILE A 184 -17.53 22.80 -2.24
N GLU A 185 -16.56 23.72 -2.09
CA GLU A 185 -16.78 25.16 -2.07
C GLU A 185 -17.34 25.69 -3.40
N ASN A 186 -16.89 25.13 -4.51
CA ASN A 186 -17.34 25.51 -5.84
C ASN A 186 -18.60 24.77 -6.30
N PHE A 187 -19.09 23.82 -5.51
CA PHE A 187 -20.25 23.04 -5.87
C PHE A 187 -21.50 23.92 -5.94
N LYS A 188 -22.13 23.93 -7.10
CA LYS A 188 -23.42 24.58 -7.31
C LYS A 188 -24.50 23.49 -7.31
N PRO A 189 -25.40 23.48 -6.30
CA PRO A 189 -26.47 22.51 -6.28
C PRO A 189 -27.40 22.73 -7.47
N GLU A 190 -27.69 21.67 -8.21
CA GLU A 190 -28.65 21.66 -9.30
C GLU A 190 -29.86 20.85 -8.86
N GLU A 191 -31.04 21.42 -9.07
CA GLU A 191 -32.27 20.72 -8.80
C GLU A 191 -32.50 19.61 -9.82
N TYR A 192 -32.88 18.45 -9.35
CA TYR A 192 -33.29 17.33 -10.19
C TYR A 192 -34.53 16.66 -9.61
N TRP A 193 -35.29 16.05 -10.48
CA TRP A 193 -36.53 15.37 -10.12
C TRP A 193 -36.48 13.91 -10.52
N THR A 194 -37.07 13.04 -9.71
CA THR A 194 -37.30 11.63 -10.03
C THR A 194 -38.79 11.34 -10.02
N LEU A 195 -39.24 10.55 -10.99
CA LEU A 195 -40.63 10.12 -11.08
C LEU A 195 -40.67 8.61 -10.97
N ASP A 196 -41.29 8.12 -9.91
CA ASP A 196 -41.49 6.69 -9.66
C ASP A 196 -42.99 6.35 -9.71
N ALA A 197 -43.33 5.32 -10.47
CA ALA A 197 -44.70 4.81 -10.58
C ALA A 197 -44.82 3.50 -9.81
N ASN A 198 -45.82 3.43 -8.89
CA ASN A 198 -46.20 2.18 -8.25
C ASN A 198 -47.30 1.50 -9.08
N LEU A 199 -46.94 0.37 -9.64
CA LEU A 199 -47.77 -0.38 -10.58
C LEU A 199 -48.17 -1.75 -10.00
N THR A 200 -49.24 -2.28 -10.53
CA THR A 200 -49.72 -3.64 -10.19
C THR A 200 -49.80 -4.44 -11.49
N GLY A 201 -49.23 -5.65 -11.49
CA GLY A 201 -49.31 -6.54 -12.63
C GLY A 201 -50.76 -6.92 -12.97
N ASN A 202 -51.03 -7.12 -14.28
CA ASN A 202 -52.33 -7.59 -14.77
C ASN A 202 -52.49 -9.12 -14.68
N ASP A 203 -51.48 -9.80 -14.11
CA ASP A 203 -51.49 -11.24 -13.91
C ASP A 203 -52.39 -11.65 -12.73
N VAL A 204 -52.68 -12.94 -12.62
CA VAL A 204 -53.55 -13.52 -11.57
C VAL A 204 -53.05 -13.17 -10.15
N LYS A 205 -51.76 -12.95 -9.99
CA LYS A 205 -51.15 -12.66 -8.66
C LYS A 205 -51.16 -11.18 -8.29
N LYS A 206 -51.42 -10.27 -9.22
CA LYS A 206 -51.49 -8.81 -8.98
C LYS A 206 -50.38 -8.28 -8.09
N LEU A 207 -49.15 -8.74 -8.32
CA LEU A 207 -47.98 -8.33 -7.51
C LEU A 207 -47.65 -6.86 -7.77
N PRO A 208 -47.46 -6.04 -6.72
CA PRO A 208 -47.04 -4.66 -6.85
C PRO A 208 -45.56 -4.61 -7.21
N PHE A 209 -45.19 -3.63 -8.09
CA PHE A 209 -43.82 -3.29 -8.40
C PHE A 209 -43.66 -1.80 -8.64
N SER A 210 -42.45 -1.28 -8.44
CA SER A 210 -42.16 0.13 -8.70
C SER A 210 -41.34 0.25 -9.96
N ALA A 211 -41.64 1.22 -10.80
CA ALA A 211 -40.91 1.54 -12.01
C ALA A 211 -40.51 3.02 -12.01
N ARG A 212 -39.22 3.28 -12.26
CA ARG A 212 -38.70 4.63 -12.37
C ARG A 212 -38.74 5.12 -13.80
N TYR A 213 -39.16 6.37 -13.99
CA TYR A 213 -39.14 7.01 -15.29
C TYR A 213 -37.70 7.04 -15.83
N HIS A 214 -37.53 6.52 -17.02
CA HIS A 214 -36.21 6.47 -17.69
C HIS A 214 -36.06 7.56 -18.73
N GLY A 215 -37.15 7.88 -19.43
CA GLY A 215 -37.14 8.86 -20.52
C GLY A 215 -38.16 8.54 -21.60
N LYS A 216 -38.00 9.19 -22.76
CA LYS A 216 -38.93 9.10 -23.89
C LYS A 216 -38.26 8.45 -25.10
N ASN A 217 -38.99 7.58 -25.81
CA ASN A 217 -38.51 6.89 -27.02
C ASN A 217 -37.18 6.14 -26.85
N GLY A 218 -36.98 5.47 -25.70
CA GLY A 218 -35.78 4.71 -25.41
C GLY A 218 -34.53 5.55 -25.06
N LYS A 219 -34.66 6.88 -25.01
CA LYS A 219 -33.57 7.76 -24.58
C LYS A 219 -33.78 8.20 -23.13
N LYS A 220 -32.70 8.16 -22.35
CA LYS A 220 -32.72 8.66 -20.97
C LYS A 220 -33.00 10.16 -20.97
N ALA A 221 -33.92 10.62 -20.13
CA ALA A 221 -34.19 12.04 -19.93
C ALA A 221 -34.08 12.37 -18.43
N GLU A 222 -33.48 13.52 -18.14
CA GLU A 222 -33.41 14.06 -16.79
C GLU A 222 -34.51 15.11 -16.63
N LEU A 223 -35.23 15.03 -15.50
CA LEU A 223 -36.25 15.98 -15.15
C LEU A 223 -35.60 17.09 -14.29
N LYS A 224 -35.66 18.33 -14.77
CA LYS A 224 -35.00 19.47 -14.12
C LYS A 224 -35.94 20.45 -13.45
N SER A 225 -37.24 20.26 -13.61
CA SER A 225 -38.26 21.13 -13.01
C SER A 225 -39.53 20.39 -12.71
N ALA A 226 -40.31 20.93 -11.76
CA ALA A 226 -41.66 20.44 -11.47
C ALA A 226 -42.59 20.44 -12.70
N ALA A 227 -42.46 21.44 -13.55
CA ALA A 227 -43.26 21.53 -14.77
C ALA A 227 -43.00 20.37 -15.73
N GLU A 228 -41.74 19.98 -15.90
CA GLU A 228 -41.37 18.80 -16.71
C GLU A 228 -41.93 17.50 -16.13
N VAL A 229 -41.95 17.36 -14.80
CA VAL A 229 -42.54 16.21 -14.12
C VAL A 229 -44.05 16.16 -14.39
N GLU A 230 -44.78 17.30 -14.23
CA GLU A 230 -46.21 17.40 -14.52
C GLU A 230 -46.52 17.03 -15.95
N GLU A 231 -45.75 17.52 -16.93
CA GLU A 231 -45.96 17.20 -18.36
C GLU A 231 -45.82 15.68 -18.60
N VAL A 232 -44.81 15.02 -17.98
CA VAL A 232 -44.62 13.58 -18.11
C VAL A 232 -45.76 12.81 -17.46
N VAL A 233 -46.25 13.25 -16.29
CA VAL A 233 -47.37 12.63 -15.58
C VAL A 233 -48.64 12.74 -16.40
N VAL A 234 -48.99 13.94 -16.92
CA VAL A 234 -50.18 14.15 -17.73
C VAL A 234 -50.15 13.32 -19.00
N THR A 235 -48.97 13.29 -19.70
CA THR A 235 -48.82 12.48 -20.92
C THR A 235 -48.92 10.97 -20.60
N GLY A 236 -48.39 10.53 -19.45
CA GLY A 236 -48.51 9.17 -19.00
C GLY A 236 -49.97 8.78 -18.73
N TYR A 237 -50.72 9.62 -18.05
CA TYR A 237 -52.16 9.40 -17.78
C TYR A 237 -53.03 9.35 -19.03
N GLN A 238 -52.68 10.07 -20.09
CA GLN A 238 -53.39 10.01 -21.35
C GLN A 238 -53.24 8.69 -22.08
N ASN A 239 -52.11 8.01 -21.87
CA ASN A 239 -51.75 6.77 -22.60
C ASN A 239 -51.92 5.48 -21.80
N ILE A 240 -52.23 5.58 -20.51
CA ILE A 240 -52.41 4.39 -19.61
C ILE A 240 -53.82 4.52 -18.98
N ASP A 241 -54.56 3.42 -19.00
CA ASP A 241 -55.87 3.32 -18.36
C ASP A 241 -55.75 3.74 -16.88
N LYS A 242 -56.45 4.81 -16.51
CA LYS A 242 -56.31 5.67 -15.30
C LYS A 242 -56.32 5.00 -13.92
N ARG A 243 -56.28 3.67 -13.84
CA ARG A 243 -56.62 2.94 -12.61
C ARG A 243 -55.46 2.62 -11.69
N HIS A 244 -54.19 2.91 -12.05
CA HIS A 244 -53.08 2.34 -11.28
C HIS A 244 -51.80 3.21 -11.17
N LEU A 245 -51.85 4.53 -11.31
CA LEU A 245 -50.66 5.40 -11.09
C LEU A 245 -50.81 6.18 -9.78
N THR A 246 -49.96 5.90 -8.80
CA THR A 246 -49.68 6.80 -7.68
C THR A 246 -48.32 7.44 -7.90
N SER A 247 -48.26 8.75 -8.09
CA SER A 247 -47.01 9.51 -8.07
C SER A 247 -46.61 9.77 -6.62
N ALA A 248 -45.41 9.38 -6.24
CA ALA A 248 -44.74 9.91 -5.06
C ALA A 248 -43.62 10.84 -5.56
N VAL A 249 -43.70 12.09 -5.14
CA VAL A 249 -42.66 13.10 -5.31
C VAL A 249 -41.62 12.95 -4.19
#